data_7167806342fd481bcf6772256763468e
#
_entry.id   7167806342fd481bcf6772256763468e
#
_cell.length_a   1.000
_cell.length_b   1.000
_cell.length_c   1.000
_cell.angle_alpha   90.00
_cell.angle_beta   90.00
_cell.angle_gamma   90.00
#
_symmetry.space_group_name_H-M   'P 1'
#
loop_
_entity.id
_entity.type
_entity.pdbx_description
1 polymer ?
#
loop_
_entity_poly.entity_id
_entity_poly.type
_entity_poly.pdbx_seq_one_letter_code
_entity_poly.pdbx_strand_id
1 'polypeptide(L)'
;MTKKMNFYLFGLKGLHININIFLTIVTSILFLIFIMFKPLEIKQQKFHDVPLFELHDFTLYELNSKGLITILLGDKGTRYADRYTIKNMDYTDNSKKYIANMISNNGIYKNETIKLQGNVVYVREDGLTFKSQKAIYNKKTADIISNTKYIAYLNDNKVIGTYIKYNNISKKMHSKNVFATYQLKKEK
;
A
#
# COMPACT_ATOMS: atom_id res chain seq x y z
N MET A 1 7.77 -51.70 69.32
CA MET A 1 9.04 -50.96 69.28
C MET A 1 8.85 -49.80 68.29
N THR A 2 8.34 -48.68 68.76
CA THR A 2 7.97 -47.52 67.94
C THR A 2 9.03 -46.44 68.07
N LYS A 3 9.78 -46.19 67.01
CA LYS A 3 10.85 -45.24 66.96
C LYS A 3 10.26 -43.87 66.67
N LYS A 4 10.24 -42.99 67.73
CA LYS A 4 9.86 -41.58 67.55
C LYS A 4 10.93 -40.83 66.81
N MET A 5 10.59 -40.30 65.68
CA MET A 5 11.44 -39.44 64.86
C MET A 5 11.24 -38.01 65.35
N ASN A 6 12.25 -37.48 66.06
CA ASN A 6 12.28 -36.08 66.49
C ASN A 6 12.62 -35.19 65.33
N PHE A 7 11.63 -34.43 64.84
CA PHE A 7 11.82 -33.29 63.94
C PHE A 7 12.30 -32.09 64.79
N TYR A 8 13.58 -31.74 64.65
CA TYR A 8 14.07 -30.46 65.16
C TYR A 8 13.54 -29.34 64.27
N LEU A 9 12.44 -28.73 64.67
CA LEU A 9 12.00 -27.45 64.14
C LEU A 9 12.99 -26.39 64.65
N PHE A 10 13.82 -25.85 63.76
CA PHE A 10 14.63 -24.68 64.02
C PHE A 10 13.70 -23.54 64.45
N GLY A 11 13.75 -23.17 65.73
CA GLY A 11 12.90 -22.13 66.31
C GLY A 11 13.23 -20.75 65.71
N LEU A 12 12.40 -20.32 64.78
CA LEU A 12 12.21 -18.89 64.54
C LEU A 12 11.54 -18.32 65.81
N LYS A 13 12.36 -17.77 66.75
CA LYS A 13 11.88 -16.92 67.82
C LYS A 13 10.96 -15.87 67.17
N GLY A 14 9.68 -15.87 67.52
CA GLY A 14 8.66 -15.05 66.92
C GLY A 14 9.03 -13.58 66.88
N LEU A 15 9.36 -13.13 65.69
CA LEU A 15 9.39 -11.71 65.37
C LEU A 15 7.91 -11.28 65.34
N HIS A 16 7.37 -10.80 66.48
CA HIS A 16 6.09 -10.14 66.53
C HIS A 16 6.19 -8.82 65.74
N ILE A 17 6.28 -8.94 64.41
CA ILE A 17 6.17 -7.79 63.51
C ILE A 17 4.71 -7.33 63.61
N ASN A 18 4.51 -6.14 64.16
CA ASN A 18 3.19 -5.51 64.17
C ASN A 18 2.71 -5.45 62.72
N ILE A 19 1.50 -5.98 62.47
CA ILE A 19 0.91 -6.06 61.12
C ILE A 19 0.99 -4.72 60.37
N ASN A 20 0.90 -3.62 61.09
CA ASN A 20 1.01 -2.28 60.52
C ASN A 20 2.43 -1.98 60.00
N ILE A 21 3.47 -2.45 60.71
CA ILE A 21 4.88 -2.28 60.27
C ILE A 21 5.13 -3.13 59.04
N PHE A 22 4.63 -4.38 59.01
CA PHE A 22 4.71 -5.24 57.82
C PHE A 22 4.07 -4.61 56.61
N LEU A 23 2.82 -4.13 56.73
CA LEU A 23 2.10 -3.43 55.67
C LEU A 23 2.87 -2.17 55.18
N THR A 24 3.43 -1.38 56.09
CA THR A 24 4.20 -0.18 55.73
C THR A 24 5.46 -0.55 54.93
N ILE A 25 6.17 -1.59 55.30
CA ILE A 25 7.35 -2.06 54.57
C ILE A 25 6.99 -2.55 53.19
N VAL A 26 5.92 -3.38 53.06
CA VAL A 26 5.46 -3.87 51.75
C VAL A 26 5.02 -2.72 50.82
N THR A 27 4.25 -1.76 51.36
CA THR A 27 3.82 -0.60 50.57
C THR A 27 5.01 0.27 50.14
N SER A 28 6.02 0.46 51.02
CA SER A 28 7.24 1.21 50.69
C SER A 28 8.04 0.52 49.59
N ILE A 29 8.16 -0.80 49.65
CA ILE A 29 8.85 -1.59 48.60
C ILE A 29 8.12 -1.48 47.28
N LEU A 30 6.77 -1.63 47.25
CA LEU A 30 5.97 -1.48 46.04
C LEU A 30 6.07 -0.07 45.44
N PHE A 31 6.10 0.96 46.32
CA PHE A 31 6.27 2.35 45.86
C PHE A 31 7.65 2.60 45.25
N LEU A 32 8.71 2.04 45.83
CA LEU A 32 10.07 2.07 45.28
C LEU A 32 10.15 1.37 43.90
N ILE A 33 9.55 0.20 43.79
CA ILE A 33 9.44 -0.53 42.54
C ILE A 33 8.70 0.32 41.50
N PHE A 34 7.59 0.95 41.85
CA PHE A 34 6.82 1.82 40.94
C PHE A 34 7.64 3.02 40.46
N ILE A 35 8.48 3.64 41.32
CA ILE A 35 9.36 4.75 40.92
C ILE A 35 10.52 4.28 40.06
N MET A 36 11.08 3.10 40.32
CA MET A 36 12.19 2.54 39.53
C MET A 36 11.75 2.01 38.15
N PHE A 37 10.56 1.46 38.05
CA PHE A 37 9.99 1.09 36.77
C PHE A 37 9.42 2.33 36.09
N LYS A 38 10.29 3.12 35.45
CA LYS A 38 9.81 4.07 34.45
C LYS A 38 9.00 3.28 33.41
N PRO A 39 7.75 3.70 33.09
CA PRO A 39 7.01 3.04 31.99
C PRO A 39 7.91 3.09 30.75
N LEU A 40 8.22 1.91 30.21
CA LEU A 40 8.90 1.82 28.94
C LEU A 40 8.03 2.59 27.94
N GLU A 41 8.49 3.76 27.54
CA GLU A 41 7.96 4.42 26.34
C GLU A 41 8.28 3.50 25.18
N ILE A 42 7.37 2.56 24.90
CA ILE A 42 7.38 1.80 23.65
C ILE A 42 7.07 2.84 22.60
N LYS A 43 8.10 3.52 22.09
CA LYS A 43 8.00 4.25 20.83
C LYS A 43 7.59 3.19 19.82
N GLN A 44 6.32 3.18 19.46
CA GLN A 44 5.85 2.41 18.32
C GLN A 44 6.65 2.93 17.13
N GLN A 45 7.74 2.27 16.83
CA GLN A 45 8.49 2.49 15.61
C GLN A 45 7.52 2.12 14.50
N LYS A 46 6.92 3.14 13.88
CA LYS A 46 6.06 2.95 12.71
C LYS A 46 6.96 2.43 11.60
N PHE A 47 7.05 1.12 11.47
CA PHE A 47 7.77 0.43 10.39
C PHE A 47 7.04 0.64 9.04
N HIS A 48 6.96 1.90 8.58
CA HIS A 48 6.29 2.23 7.31
C HIS A 48 7.03 1.67 6.10
N ASP A 49 8.34 1.43 6.23
CA ASP A 49 9.21 1.03 5.12
C ASP A 49 9.75 -0.41 5.26
N VAL A 50 9.22 -1.18 6.22
CA VAL A 50 9.54 -2.62 6.32
C VAL A 50 8.60 -3.39 5.41
N PRO A 51 9.13 -4.14 4.42
CA PRO A 51 8.33 -5.02 3.60
C PRO A 51 7.66 -6.10 4.44
N LEU A 52 6.36 -6.28 4.28
CA LEU A 52 5.61 -7.39 4.86
C LEU A 52 5.70 -8.64 3.99
N PHE A 53 5.86 -8.42 2.68
CA PHE A 53 5.85 -9.47 1.68
C PHE A 53 6.48 -8.95 0.38
N GLU A 54 7.30 -9.78 -0.27
CA GLU A 54 7.91 -9.47 -1.57
C GLU A 54 7.71 -10.63 -2.56
N LEU A 55 7.47 -10.28 -3.81
CA LEU A 55 7.45 -11.17 -4.97
C LEU A 55 8.53 -10.74 -5.95
N HIS A 56 9.18 -11.69 -6.58
CA HIS A 56 10.12 -11.46 -7.66
C HIS A 56 9.65 -12.22 -8.91
N ASP A 57 9.80 -11.59 -10.08
CA ASP A 57 9.47 -12.17 -11.39
C ASP A 57 8.10 -12.87 -11.40
N PHE A 58 7.05 -12.10 -11.03
CA PHE A 58 5.73 -12.65 -10.75
C PHE A 58 4.71 -12.36 -11.85
N THR A 59 3.74 -13.25 -11.95
CA THR A 59 2.50 -13.04 -12.71
C THR A 59 1.31 -13.36 -11.81
N LEU A 60 0.40 -12.40 -11.66
CA LEU A 60 -0.84 -12.56 -10.92
C LEU A 60 -2.02 -12.57 -11.89
N TYR A 61 -2.92 -13.52 -11.71
CA TYR A 61 -4.15 -13.65 -12.48
C TYR A 61 -5.35 -13.43 -11.56
N GLU A 62 -6.28 -12.61 -11.99
CA GLU A 62 -7.59 -12.46 -11.34
C GLU A 62 -8.66 -13.09 -12.23
N LEU A 63 -9.41 -14.03 -11.67
CA LEU A 63 -10.48 -14.75 -12.37
C LEU A 63 -11.81 -14.55 -11.65
N ASN A 64 -12.89 -14.57 -12.42
CA ASN A 64 -14.26 -14.66 -11.89
C ASN A 64 -15.00 -15.81 -12.59
N SER A 65 -16.30 -15.93 -12.34
CA SER A 65 -17.16 -16.96 -12.97
C SER A 65 -17.24 -16.86 -14.50
N LYS A 66 -16.84 -15.72 -15.10
CA LYS A 66 -16.84 -15.50 -16.56
C LYS A 66 -15.45 -15.68 -17.20
N GLY A 67 -14.43 -15.97 -16.41
CA GLY A 67 -13.06 -16.20 -16.86
C GLY A 67 -12.04 -15.20 -16.34
N LEU A 68 -10.97 -14.98 -17.10
CA LEU A 68 -9.85 -14.11 -16.74
C LEU A 68 -10.24 -12.64 -16.84
N ILE A 69 -10.06 -11.89 -15.74
CA ILE A 69 -10.38 -10.46 -15.63
C ILE A 69 -9.14 -9.61 -15.79
N THR A 70 -8.08 -9.92 -15.02
CA THR A 70 -6.85 -9.14 -15.04
C THR A 70 -5.62 -10.01 -15.04
N ILE A 71 -4.55 -9.50 -15.63
CA ILE A 71 -3.20 -10.06 -15.54
C ILE A 71 -2.28 -8.94 -15.08
N LEU A 72 -1.46 -9.21 -14.07
CA LEU A 72 -0.45 -8.29 -13.57
C LEU A 72 0.89 -8.98 -13.50
N LEU A 73 1.85 -8.47 -14.27
CA LEU A 73 3.23 -8.91 -14.28
C LEU A 73 4.13 -7.83 -13.65
N GLY A 74 5.25 -8.24 -13.10
CA GLY A 74 6.26 -7.32 -12.59
C GLY A 74 7.51 -8.03 -12.12
N ASP A 75 8.65 -7.34 -12.18
CA ASP A 75 9.95 -7.87 -11.73
C ASP A 75 10.00 -7.95 -10.20
N LYS A 76 9.44 -6.94 -9.52
CA LYS A 76 9.37 -6.92 -8.05
C LYS A 76 8.07 -6.29 -7.58
N GLY A 77 7.30 -7.04 -6.81
CA GLY A 77 6.13 -6.60 -6.07
C GLY A 77 6.42 -6.55 -4.58
N THR A 78 6.15 -5.46 -3.90
CA THR A 78 6.36 -5.33 -2.46
C THR A 78 5.11 -4.80 -1.78
N ARG A 79 4.67 -5.49 -0.73
CA ARG A 79 3.60 -5.03 0.16
C ARG A 79 4.20 -4.44 1.42
N TYR A 80 3.84 -3.21 1.72
CA TYR A 80 4.09 -2.53 2.99
C TYR A 80 2.82 -2.45 3.82
N ALA A 81 2.92 -1.99 5.04
CA ALA A 81 1.76 -1.81 5.92
C ALA A 81 0.69 -0.84 5.33
N ASP A 82 1.12 0.13 4.53
CA ASP A 82 0.30 1.23 4.04
C ASP A 82 0.19 1.34 2.51
N ARG A 83 0.92 0.51 1.75
CA ARG A 83 0.99 0.59 0.28
C ARG A 83 1.49 -0.70 -0.37
N TYR A 84 1.27 -0.78 -1.66
CA TYR A 84 1.89 -1.76 -2.56
C TYR A 84 2.77 -1.02 -3.57
N THR A 85 3.91 -1.59 -3.91
CA THR A 85 4.78 -1.08 -4.97
C THR A 85 5.12 -2.18 -5.96
N ILE A 86 5.24 -1.83 -7.23
CA ILE A 86 5.57 -2.78 -8.31
C ILE A 86 6.64 -2.13 -9.19
N LYS A 87 7.68 -2.88 -9.53
CA LYS A 87 8.70 -2.51 -10.53
C LYS A 87 8.41 -3.21 -11.85
N ASN A 88 8.63 -2.49 -12.95
CA ASN A 88 8.41 -2.95 -14.33
C ASN A 88 7.04 -3.60 -14.48
N MET A 89 6.02 -2.80 -14.14
CA MET A 89 4.63 -3.23 -14.14
C MET A 89 4.10 -3.36 -15.56
N ASP A 90 3.45 -4.48 -15.85
CA ASP A 90 2.60 -4.71 -17.01
C ASP A 90 1.25 -5.23 -16.54
N TYR A 91 0.20 -4.46 -16.76
CA TYR A 91 -1.15 -4.73 -16.26
C TYR A 91 -2.14 -4.75 -17.41
N THR A 92 -2.84 -5.87 -17.56
CA THR A 92 -3.92 -6.04 -18.53
C THR A 92 -5.27 -6.14 -17.81
N ASP A 93 -6.24 -5.35 -18.24
CA ASP A 93 -7.62 -5.30 -17.74
C ASP A 93 -8.61 -5.71 -18.83
N ASN A 94 -9.28 -6.84 -18.61
CA ASN A 94 -10.37 -7.36 -19.46
C ASN A 94 -11.74 -7.27 -18.75
N SER A 95 -11.85 -6.49 -17.67
CA SER A 95 -13.11 -6.32 -16.92
C SER A 95 -14.14 -5.44 -17.61
N LYS A 96 -13.76 -4.73 -18.66
CA LYS A 96 -14.58 -3.71 -19.36
C LYS A 96 -14.83 -4.09 -20.80
N LYS A 97 -15.58 -3.22 -21.49
CA LYS A 97 -15.94 -3.42 -22.91
C LYS A 97 -14.73 -3.63 -23.83
N TYR A 98 -13.63 -2.94 -23.57
CA TYR A 98 -12.39 -3.03 -24.34
C TYR A 98 -11.26 -3.49 -23.43
N ILE A 99 -10.45 -4.42 -23.91
CA ILE A 99 -9.23 -4.82 -23.24
C ILE A 99 -8.28 -3.63 -23.20
N ALA A 100 -7.69 -3.39 -22.04
CA ALA A 100 -6.71 -2.33 -21.85
C ALA A 100 -5.44 -2.89 -21.24
N ASN A 101 -4.29 -2.45 -21.75
CA ASN A 101 -2.98 -2.75 -21.18
C ASN A 101 -2.30 -1.49 -20.69
N MET A 102 -1.59 -1.57 -19.58
CA MET A 102 -0.90 -0.46 -18.96
C MET A 102 0.48 -0.88 -18.46
N ILE A 103 1.52 -0.21 -18.94
CA ILE A 103 2.91 -0.48 -18.61
C ILE A 103 3.51 0.73 -17.90
N SER A 104 4.38 0.50 -16.91
CA SER A 104 5.20 1.55 -16.28
C SER A 104 6.43 0.97 -15.59
N ASN A 105 7.50 1.76 -15.45
CA ASN A 105 8.69 1.32 -14.71
C ASN A 105 8.39 1.12 -13.22
N ASN A 106 7.51 1.96 -12.63
CA ASN A 106 7.12 1.87 -11.23
C ASN A 106 5.64 2.16 -11.04
N GLY A 107 4.98 1.35 -10.24
CA GLY A 107 3.60 1.52 -9.78
C GLY A 107 3.54 1.58 -8.25
N ILE A 108 2.72 2.47 -7.70
CA ILE A 108 2.44 2.57 -6.26
C ILE A 108 0.93 2.63 -6.08
N TYR A 109 0.37 1.71 -5.29
CA TYR A 109 -1.03 1.73 -4.88
C TYR A 109 -1.13 2.06 -3.39
N LYS A 110 -1.80 3.16 -3.07
CA LYS A 110 -2.05 3.63 -1.71
C LYS A 110 -3.35 4.44 -1.65
N ASN A 111 -4.20 4.16 -0.66
CA ASN A 111 -5.43 4.91 -0.40
C ASN A 111 -6.26 5.16 -1.66
N GLU A 112 -6.68 4.09 -2.34
CA GLU A 112 -7.48 4.14 -3.58
C GLU A 112 -6.82 4.91 -4.74
N THR A 113 -5.53 5.22 -4.62
CA THR A 113 -4.76 5.96 -5.63
C THR A 113 -3.66 5.09 -6.21
N ILE A 114 -3.60 5.01 -7.53
CA ILE A 114 -2.51 4.38 -8.28
C ILE A 114 -1.65 5.50 -8.85
N LYS A 115 -0.35 5.49 -8.53
CA LYS A 115 0.65 6.39 -9.09
C LYS A 115 1.60 5.59 -9.96
N LEU A 116 1.74 5.99 -11.21
CA LEU A 116 2.63 5.39 -12.19
C LEU A 116 3.76 6.36 -12.52
N GLN A 117 4.97 5.84 -12.65
CA GLN A 117 6.15 6.64 -12.93
C GLN A 117 7.13 5.90 -13.82
N GLY A 118 7.62 6.61 -14.83
CA GLY A 118 8.59 6.14 -15.83
C GLY A 118 7.91 5.36 -16.94
N ASN A 119 8.04 5.85 -18.17
CA ASN A 119 7.57 5.18 -19.38
C ASN A 119 6.13 4.66 -19.30
N VAL A 120 5.22 5.50 -18.78
CA VAL A 120 3.81 5.13 -18.68
C VAL A 120 3.21 5.03 -20.08
N VAL A 121 2.75 3.85 -20.44
CA VAL A 121 2.05 3.55 -21.69
C VAL A 121 0.73 2.88 -21.36
N TYR A 122 -0.35 3.43 -21.86
CA TYR A 122 -1.69 2.82 -21.82
C TYR A 122 -2.17 2.59 -23.24
N VAL A 123 -2.57 1.37 -23.54
CA VAL A 123 -3.12 0.95 -24.83
C VAL A 123 -4.47 0.31 -24.60
N ARG A 124 -5.45 0.65 -25.44
CA ARG A 124 -6.77 0.06 -25.40
C ARG A 124 -7.11 -0.53 -26.76
N GLU A 125 -7.84 -1.63 -26.77
CA GLU A 125 -8.19 -2.42 -27.96
C GLU A 125 -8.86 -1.58 -29.09
N ASP A 126 -9.59 -0.50 -28.76
CA ASP A 126 -10.20 0.40 -29.72
C ASP A 126 -9.24 1.40 -30.38
N GLY A 127 -7.93 1.22 -30.19
CA GLY A 127 -6.88 2.04 -30.79
C GLY A 127 -6.45 3.24 -29.95
N LEU A 128 -7.05 3.47 -28.76
CA LEU A 128 -6.58 4.53 -27.87
C LEU A 128 -5.20 4.16 -27.29
N THR A 129 -4.22 5.01 -27.52
CA THR A 129 -2.89 4.92 -26.92
C THR A 129 -2.58 6.22 -26.19
N PHE A 130 -2.10 6.12 -24.95
CA PHE A 130 -1.63 7.25 -24.14
C PHE A 130 -0.23 6.98 -23.63
N LYS A 131 0.66 7.95 -23.76
CA LYS A 131 2.06 7.87 -23.29
C LYS A 131 2.41 9.10 -22.46
N SER A 132 3.08 8.87 -21.31
CA SER A 132 3.55 9.94 -20.42
C SER A 132 4.67 9.46 -19.51
N GLN A 133 5.33 10.36 -18.79
CA GLN A 133 6.30 9.98 -17.75
C GLN A 133 5.66 9.71 -16.40
N LYS A 134 4.47 10.26 -16.15
CA LYS A 134 3.74 10.07 -14.89
C LYS A 134 2.25 10.03 -15.14
N ALA A 135 1.55 9.16 -14.41
CA ALA A 135 0.09 9.15 -14.37
C ALA A 135 -0.39 8.84 -12.95
N ILE A 136 -1.51 9.42 -12.57
CA ILE A 136 -2.17 9.19 -11.28
C ILE A 136 -3.62 8.85 -11.57
N TYR A 137 -4.09 7.73 -11.05
CA TYR A 137 -5.50 7.34 -11.10
C TYR A 137 -6.07 7.25 -9.70
N ASN A 138 -7.13 8.01 -9.43
CA ASN A 138 -7.88 7.93 -8.19
C ASN A 138 -9.14 7.11 -8.44
N LYS A 139 -9.24 5.93 -7.80
CA LYS A 139 -10.37 5.01 -7.96
C LYS A 139 -11.68 5.61 -7.44
N LYS A 140 -11.62 6.38 -6.34
CA LYS A 140 -12.79 6.96 -5.69
C LYS A 140 -13.44 8.06 -6.53
N THR A 141 -12.65 8.95 -7.13
CA THR A 141 -13.15 10.05 -7.96
C THR A 141 -13.19 9.70 -9.45
N ALA A 142 -12.58 8.58 -9.84
CA ALA A 142 -12.36 8.15 -11.22
C ALA A 142 -11.58 9.18 -12.08
N ASP A 143 -10.77 10.02 -11.42
CA ASP A 143 -9.89 10.98 -12.07
C ASP A 143 -8.58 10.33 -12.51
N ILE A 144 -8.18 10.60 -13.74
CA ILE A 144 -6.86 10.30 -14.30
C ILE A 144 -6.13 11.62 -14.52
N ILE A 145 -4.94 11.76 -13.96
CA ILE A 145 -4.15 13.00 -14.04
C ILE A 145 -2.73 12.66 -14.49
N SER A 146 -2.24 13.39 -15.49
CA SER A 146 -0.80 13.50 -15.76
C SER A 146 -0.39 14.96 -15.75
N ASN A 147 0.63 15.28 -14.99
CA ASN A 147 1.22 16.63 -14.89
C ASN A 147 2.56 16.74 -15.62
N THR A 148 2.82 15.83 -16.54
CA THR A 148 3.99 15.80 -17.41
C THR A 148 3.54 15.84 -18.87
N LYS A 149 4.49 16.09 -19.79
CA LYS A 149 4.22 15.99 -21.22
C LYS A 149 3.59 14.62 -21.54
N TYR A 150 2.51 14.61 -22.31
CA TYR A 150 1.85 13.42 -22.77
C TYR A 150 1.62 13.45 -24.27
N ILE A 151 1.45 12.27 -24.85
CA ILE A 151 1.02 12.06 -26.23
C ILE A 151 -0.14 11.04 -26.17
N ALA A 152 -1.25 11.38 -26.81
CA ALA A 152 -2.36 10.46 -26.99
C ALA A 152 -2.67 10.27 -28.48
N TYR A 153 -3.02 9.05 -28.84
CA TYR A 153 -3.47 8.68 -30.17
C TYR A 153 -4.84 8.03 -30.06
N LEU A 154 -5.71 8.33 -31.02
CA LEU A 154 -6.93 7.57 -31.25
C LEU A 154 -7.07 7.40 -32.76
N ASN A 155 -6.83 6.19 -33.25
CA ASN A 155 -6.62 5.92 -34.65
C ASN A 155 -5.53 6.85 -35.25
N ASP A 156 -5.85 7.60 -36.31
CA ASP A 156 -4.92 8.54 -36.97
C ASP A 156 -4.85 9.92 -36.28
N ASN A 157 -5.68 10.16 -35.25
CA ASN A 157 -5.68 11.42 -34.53
C ASN A 157 -4.60 11.42 -33.44
N LYS A 158 -3.90 12.54 -33.29
CA LYS A 158 -2.81 12.71 -32.32
C LYS A 158 -3.03 13.97 -31.49
N VAL A 159 -2.83 13.85 -30.20
CA VAL A 159 -2.88 14.98 -29.25
C VAL A 159 -1.64 14.98 -28.38
N ILE A 160 -1.00 16.13 -28.24
CA ILE A 160 0.15 16.35 -27.34
C ILE A 160 -0.24 17.46 -26.37
N GLY A 161 0.20 17.35 -25.11
CA GLY A 161 0.00 18.40 -24.11
C GLY A 161 0.99 18.26 -22.94
N THR A 162 0.95 19.21 -22.01
CA THR A 162 1.84 19.22 -20.83
C THR A 162 1.14 18.87 -19.54
N TYR A 163 -0.18 18.83 -19.56
CA TYR A 163 -1.04 18.45 -18.46
C TYR A 163 -2.34 17.87 -19.01
N ILE A 164 -2.86 16.83 -18.36
CA ILE A 164 -4.18 16.29 -18.61
C ILE A 164 -4.85 15.88 -17.32
N LYS A 165 -6.12 16.22 -17.16
CA LYS A 165 -7.05 15.65 -16.18
C LYS A 165 -8.26 15.12 -16.93
N TYR A 166 -8.56 13.85 -16.77
CA TYR A 166 -9.73 13.19 -17.34
C TYR A 166 -10.54 12.52 -16.25
N ASN A 167 -11.83 12.78 -16.21
CA ASN A 167 -12.74 12.10 -15.29
C ASN A 167 -13.52 11.01 -16.05
N ASN A 168 -13.37 9.77 -15.61
CA ASN A 168 -13.93 8.61 -16.32
C ASN A 168 -15.44 8.45 -16.11
N ILE A 169 -16.04 9.11 -15.10
CA ILE A 169 -17.50 9.11 -14.87
C ILE A 169 -18.17 10.18 -15.74
N SER A 170 -17.78 11.43 -15.56
CA SER A 170 -18.36 12.58 -16.25
C SER A 170 -17.89 12.72 -17.71
N LYS A 171 -16.86 11.96 -18.12
CA LYS A 171 -16.19 12.01 -19.45
C LYS A 171 -15.61 13.40 -19.78
N LYS A 172 -15.44 14.26 -18.78
CA LYS A 172 -14.85 15.59 -18.95
C LYS A 172 -13.33 15.50 -18.95
N MET A 173 -12.72 16.20 -19.90
CA MET A 173 -11.27 16.33 -20.05
C MET A 173 -10.86 17.80 -19.94
N HIS A 174 -9.78 18.05 -19.22
CA HIS A 174 -9.09 19.33 -19.16
C HIS A 174 -7.61 19.11 -19.47
N SER A 175 -7.06 19.89 -20.38
CA SER A 175 -5.66 19.81 -20.76
C SER A 175 -5.04 21.18 -20.97
N LYS A 176 -3.69 21.28 -20.91
CA LYS A 176 -2.93 22.52 -21.12
C LYS A 176 -1.89 22.34 -22.21
N ASN A 177 -1.61 23.44 -22.91
CA ASN A 177 -0.62 23.52 -24.00
C ASN A 177 -0.81 22.43 -25.02
N VAL A 178 -2.02 22.36 -25.57
CA VAL A 178 -2.46 21.28 -26.44
C VAL A 178 -2.11 21.61 -27.89
N PHE A 179 -1.52 20.63 -28.56
CA PHE A 179 -1.39 20.57 -30.02
C PHE A 179 -2.08 19.28 -30.47
N ALA A 180 -3.02 19.41 -31.41
CA ALA A 180 -3.79 18.28 -31.92
C ALA A 180 -3.76 18.23 -33.45
N THR A 181 -3.61 17.03 -33.99
CA THR A 181 -3.72 16.74 -35.42
C THR A 181 -4.89 15.78 -35.63
N TYR A 182 -5.82 16.15 -36.49
CA TYR A 182 -6.99 15.35 -36.82
C TYR A 182 -6.99 15.02 -38.29
N GLN A 183 -7.32 13.79 -38.61
CA GLN A 183 -7.55 13.37 -40.01
C GLN A 183 -9.03 13.49 -40.29
N LEU A 184 -9.40 14.40 -41.21
CA LEU A 184 -10.77 14.54 -41.65
C LEU A 184 -11.11 13.36 -42.57
N LYS A 185 -12.12 12.59 -42.24
CA LYS A 185 -12.69 11.61 -43.17
C LYS A 185 -13.32 12.37 -44.33
N LYS A 186 -12.88 12.11 -45.58
CA LYS A 186 -13.65 12.56 -46.74
C LYS A 186 -14.98 11.82 -46.70
N GLU A 187 -16.07 12.56 -46.58
CA GLU A 187 -17.40 12.02 -46.88
C GLU A 187 -17.39 11.53 -48.32
N LYS A 188 -17.78 10.25 -48.50
CA LYS A 188 -18.02 9.66 -49.84
C LYS A 188 -19.43 9.96 -50.24
#